data_95f69e70115e1bf28dca4a834920f325
#
_entry.id   95f69e70115e1bf28dca4a834920f325
#
_cell.length_a   1.000
_cell.length_b   1.000
_cell.length_c   1.000
_cell.angle_alpha   90.00
_cell.angle_beta   90.00
_cell.angle_gamma   90.00
#
_symmetry.space_group_name_H-M   'P 1'
#
loop_
_entity.id
_entity.type
_entity.pdbx_description
1 polymer ?
#
loop_
_entity_poly.entity_id
_entity_poly.type
_entity_poly.pdbx_seq_one_letter_code
_entity_poly.pdbx_strand_id
1 'polypeptide(L)'
;MKPSADMALFLTAVLKGAHATRQRHLNQARLIQAAIQQRWQLDNPWRWQLKHLQWFVRGHLAEHSPHSRYYYGLTVRLIVRRLGKERNWGEMCR
;
A
#
# COMPACT_ATOMS: atom_id res chain seq x y z
N MET A 1 0.01 -10.26 -22.51
CA MET A 1 0.48 -9.67 -21.24
C MET A 1 -0.64 -9.72 -20.21
N LYS A 2 -0.36 -10.30 -19.07
CA LYS A 2 -1.36 -10.39 -18.02
C LYS A 2 -1.49 -9.03 -17.30
N PRO A 3 -2.70 -8.44 -17.21
CA PRO A 3 -2.85 -7.18 -16.53
C PRO A 3 -2.61 -7.31 -15.03
N SER A 4 -2.08 -6.25 -14.42
CA SER A 4 -1.94 -6.17 -12.98
C SER A 4 -3.31 -6.14 -12.30
N ALA A 5 -3.37 -6.61 -11.06
CA ALA A 5 -4.60 -6.52 -10.27
C ALA A 5 -5.01 -5.05 -10.11
N ASP A 6 -6.31 -4.79 -10.09
CA ASP A 6 -6.87 -3.44 -10.05
C ASP A 6 -6.86 -2.91 -8.61
N MET A 7 -5.96 -1.97 -8.31
CA MET A 7 -5.86 -1.36 -6.99
C MET A 7 -7.09 -0.49 -6.66
N ALA A 8 -7.72 0.11 -7.66
CA ALA A 8 -8.93 0.88 -7.42
C ALA A 8 -10.05 -0.01 -6.91
N LEU A 9 -10.23 -1.17 -7.52
CA LEU A 9 -11.23 -2.13 -7.09
C LEU A 9 -10.90 -2.69 -5.69
N PHE A 10 -9.64 -3.01 -5.47
CA PHE A 10 -9.18 -3.51 -4.18
C PHE A 10 -9.49 -2.53 -3.04
N LEU A 11 -9.25 -1.24 -3.25
CA LEU A 11 -9.40 -0.21 -2.21
C LEU A 11 -10.79 0.40 -2.12
N THR A 12 -11.72 0.07 -3.03
CA THR A 12 -13.06 0.70 -3.07
C THR A 12 -13.73 0.73 -1.70
N ALA A 13 -13.64 -0.35 -0.94
CA ALA A 13 -14.33 -0.45 0.35
C ALA A 13 -13.75 0.47 1.44
N VAL A 14 -12.50 0.91 1.29
CA VAL A 14 -11.83 1.72 2.32
C VAL A 14 -11.48 3.13 1.87
N LEU A 15 -11.61 3.44 0.58
CA LEU A 15 -11.35 4.79 0.08
C LEU A 15 -12.46 5.74 0.51
N LYS A 16 -12.07 6.85 1.14
CA LYS A 16 -13.00 7.87 1.61
C LYS A 16 -12.40 9.25 1.37
N GLY A 17 -13.26 10.28 1.48
CA GLY A 17 -12.84 11.65 1.37
C GLY A 17 -13.02 12.23 -0.03
N ALA A 18 -12.42 13.38 -0.28
CA ALA A 18 -12.54 14.11 -1.53
C ALA A 18 -11.91 13.33 -2.69
N HIS A 19 -12.34 13.66 -3.90
CA HIS A 19 -11.82 13.02 -5.11
C HIS A 19 -10.29 13.08 -5.18
N ALA A 20 -9.70 14.24 -4.91
CA ALA A 20 -8.26 14.43 -4.97
C ALA A 20 -7.51 13.52 -3.98
N THR A 21 -8.05 13.37 -2.76
CA THR A 21 -7.47 12.50 -1.75
C THR A 21 -7.53 11.04 -2.19
N ARG A 22 -8.67 10.60 -2.71
CA ARG A 22 -8.83 9.23 -3.21
C ARG A 22 -7.88 8.96 -4.37
N GLN A 23 -7.73 9.93 -5.27
CA GLN A 23 -6.85 9.79 -6.43
C GLN A 23 -5.39 9.67 -5.99
N ARG A 24 -4.99 10.44 -4.98
CA ARG A 24 -3.64 10.35 -4.41
C ARG A 24 -3.36 8.96 -3.85
N HIS A 25 -4.31 8.41 -3.08
CA HIS A 25 -4.17 7.07 -2.52
C HIS A 25 -4.05 6.01 -3.62
N LEU A 26 -4.84 6.14 -4.68
CA LEU A 26 -4.78 5.19 -5.79
C LEU A 26 -3.43 5.24 -6.50
N ASN A 27 -2.93 6.46 -6.75
CA ASN A 27 -1.63 6.63 -7.41
C ASN A 27 -0.52 6.04 -6.56
N GLN A 28 -0.55 6.29 -5.25
CA GLN A 28 0.44 5.75 -4.32
C GLN A 28 0.32 4.23 -4.20
N ALA A 29 -0.90 3.70 -4.18
CA ALA A 29 -1.12 2.27 -4.10
C ALA A 29 -0.56 1.55 -5.34
N ARG A 30 -0.69 2.16 -6.51
CA ARG A 30 -0.11 1.60 -7.74
C ARG A 30 1.41 1.59 -7.71
N LEU A 31 2.02 2.61 -7.10
CA LEU A 31 3.48 2.64 -6.92
C LEU A 31 3.93 1.56 -5.93
N ILE A 32 3.18 1.35 -4.85
CA ILE A 32 3.44 0.28 -3.90
C ILE A 32 3.35 -1.07 -4.61
N GLN A 33 2.30 -1.25 -5.41
CA GLN A 33 2.11 -2.48 -6.19
C GLN A 33 3.29 -2.73 -7.13
N ALA A 34 3.74 -1.70 -7.84
CA ALA A 34 4.87 -1.82 -8.74
C ALA A 34 6.16 -2.21 -8.01
N ALA A 35 6.39 -1.62 -6.84
CA ALA A 35 7.58 -1.92 -6.03
C ALA A 35 7.57 -3.36 -5.52
N ILE A 36 6.43 -3.82 -5.02
CA ILE A 36 6.30 -5.19 -4.51
C ILE A 36 6.39 -6.19 -5.66
N GLN A 37 5.76 -5.86 -6.81
CA GLN A 37 5.84 -6.70 -7.99
C GLN A 37 7.29 -6.87 -8.46
N GLN A 38 8.05 -5.79 -8.44
CA GLN A 38 9.44 -5.83 -8.87
C GLN A 38 10.31 -6.68 -7.94
N ARG A 39 10.03 -6.63 -6.64
CA ARG A 39 10.82 -7.34 -5.63
C ARG A 39 10.44 -8.81 -5.48
N TRP A 40 9.13 -9.11 -5.51
CA TRP A 40 8.63 -10.47 -5.24
C TRP A 40 7.79 -11.06 -6.36
N GLN A 41 7.58 -10.32 -7.46
CA GLN A 41 6.71 -10.75 -8.57
C GLN A 41 5.29 -11.08 -8.08
N LEU A 42 4.76 -10.21 -7.21
CA LEU A 42 3.50 -10.43 -6.53
C LEU A 42 2.64 -9.17 -6.64
N ASP A 43 1.86 -9.07 -7.72
CA ASP A 43 1.06 -7.88 -8.02
C ASP A 43 -0.36 -7.91 -7.48
N ASN A 44 -0.81 -9.07 -6.97
CA ASN A 44 -2.15 -9.20 -6.40
C ASN A 44 -2.13 -8.83 -4.92
N PRO A 45 -2.75 -7.68 -4.54
CA PRO A 45 -2.69 -7.20 -3.15
C PRO A 45 -3.33 -8.17 -2.15
N TRP A 46 -4.28 -9.00 -2.58
CA TRP A 46 -4.88 -10.00 -1.70
C TRP A 46 -3.89 -11.05 -1.22
N ARG A 47 -2.77 -11.20 -1.93
CA ARG A 47 -1.73 -12.17 -1.57
C ARG A 47 -0.59 -11.56 -0.79
N TRP A 48 -0.61 -10.25 -0.58
CA TRP A 48 0.44 -9.58 0.18
C TRP A 48 0.38 -9.96 1.65
N GLN A 49 1.55 -10.13 2.24
CA GLN A 49 1.72 -10.30 3.68
C GLN A 49 2.27 -9.02 4.28
N LEU A 50 2.14 -8.89 5.60
CA LEU A 50 2.63 -7.67 6.27
C LEU A 50 4.12 -7.44 6.05
N LYS A 51 4.90 -8.51 5.90
CA LYS A 51 6.34 -8.36 5.62
C LYS A 51 6.62 -7.61 4.32
N HIS A 52 5.76 -7.76 3.31
CA HIS A 52 5.91 -7.05 2.04
C HIS A 52 5.68 -5.56 2.24
N LEU A 53 4.66 -5.19 2.98
CA LEU A 53 4.35 -3.80 3.27
C LEU A 53 5.39 -3.18 4.20
N GLN A 54 5.88 -3.95 5.17
CA GLN A 54 6.93 -3.50 6.07
C GLN A 54 8.23 -3.21 5.30
N TRP A 55 8.57 -4.07 4.35
CA TRP A 55 9.73 -3.84 3.48
C TRP A 55 9.56 -2.54 2.71
N PHE A 56 8.37 -2.29 2.18
CA PHE A 56 8.11 -1.06 1.43
C PHE A 56 8.34 0.17 2.32
N VAL A 57 7.77 0.17 3.52
CA VAL A 57 7.88 1.31 4.44
C VAL A 57 9.30 1.50 4.96
N ARG A 58 9.95 0.44 5.38
CA ARG A 58 11.28 0.53 6.01
C ARG A 58 12.42 0.60 5.02
N GLY A 59 12.28 -0.07 3.89
CA GLY A 59 13.34 -0.14 2.89
C GLY A 59 13.14 0.84 1.74
N HIS A 60 12.07 0.65 0.98
CA HIS A 60 11.82 1.44 -0.22
C HIS A 60 11.64 2.93 0.09
N LEU A 61 10.96 3.27 1.19
CA LEU A 61 10.71 4.66 1.57
C LEU A 61 11.84 5.27 2.42
N ALA A 62 12.87 4.52 2.75
CA ALA A 62 13.90 4.97 3.70
C ALA A 62 14.55 6.29 3.29
N GLU A 63 14.76 6.51 1.99
CA GLU A 63 15.41 7.71 1.48
C GLU A 63 14.43 8.80 1.03
N HIS A 64 13.14 8.57 1.18
CA HIS A 64 12.14 9.58 0.86
C HIS A 64 12.05 10.63 1.97
N SER A 65 11.56 11.83 1.62
CA SER A 65 11.36 12.89 2.62
C SER A 65 10.36 12.46 3.68
N PRO A 66 10.39 13.03 4.89
CA PRO A 66 9.39 12.73 5.92
C PRO A 66 7.96 12.98 5.43
N HIS A 67 7.75 14.00 4.60
CA HIS A 67 6.44 14.31 4.02
C HIS A 67 5.95 13.14 3.15
N SER A 68 6.78 12.67 2.23
CA SER A 68 6.44 11.53 1.36
C SER A 68 6.19 10.27 2.19
N ARG A 69 7.05 9.99 3.16
CA ARG A 69 6.89 8.80 4.01
C ARG A 69 5.57 8.83 4.76
N TYR A 70 5.16 10.02 5.25
CA TYR A 70 3.89 10.16 5.94
C TYR A 70 2.71 9.80 5.05
N TYR A 71 2.67 10.37 3.84
CA TYR A 71 1.54 10.14 2.92
C TYR A 71 1.49 8.72 2.39
N TYR A 72 2.64 8.13 2.06
CA TYR A 72 2.67 6.70 1.68
C TYR A 72 2.25 5.82 2.84
N GLY A 73 2.61 6.18 4.06
CA GLY A 73 2.19 5.45 5.26
C GLY A 73 0.67 5.41 5.41
N LEU A 74 -0.02 6.51 5.10
CA LEU A 74 -1.48 6.55 5.13
C LEU A 74 -2.07 5.56 4.12
N THR A 75 -1.49 5.48 2.92
CA THR A 75 -1.96 4.54 1.90
C THR A 75 -1.68 3.10 2.31
N VAL A 76 -0.52 2.82 2.89
CA VAL A 76 -0.20 1.48 3.41
C VAL A 76 -1.23 1.06 4.47
N ARG A 77 -1.64 1.98 5.34
CA ARG A 77 -2.67 1.70 6.34
C ARG A 77 -4.01 1.31 5.71
N LEU A 78 -4.38 1.96 4.61
CA LEU A 78 -5.60 1.59 3.89
C LEU A 78 -5.50 0.17 3.33
N ILE A 79 -4.35 -0.18 2.77
CA ILE A 79 -4.12 -1.53 2.26
C ILE A 79 -4.21 -2.54 3.39
N VAL A 80 -3.59 -2.27 4.52
CA VAL A 80 -3.62 -3.13 5.71
C VAL A 80 -5.07 -3.31 6.20
N ARG A 81 -5.84 -2.22 6.22
CA ARG A 81 -7.25 -2.26 6.61
C ARG A 81 -8.05 -3.14 5.67
N ARG A 82 -7.84 -2.99 4.38
CA ARG A 82 -8.56 -3.78 3.39
C ARG A 82 -8.24 -5.27 3.52
N LEU A 83 -7.00 -5.60 3.91
CA LEU A 83 -6.59 -6.97 4.16
C LEU A 83 -7.08 -7.52 5.50
N GLY A 84 -7.65 -6.67 6.35
CA GLY A 84 -8.13 -7.09 7.66
C GLY A 84 -7.01 -7.37 8.66
N LYS A 85 -5.87 -6.71 8.50
CA LYS A 85 -4.68 -7.01 9.32
C LYS A 85 -4.22 -5.81 10.17
N GLU A 86 -5.11 -4.86 10.46
CA GLU A 86 -4.75 -3.65 11.18
C GLU A 86 -4.10 -3.94 12.54
N ARG A 87 -4.65 -4.89 13.28
CA ARG A 87 -4.17 -5.22 14.61
C ARG A 87 -2.72 -5.72 14.56
N ASN A 88 -2.46 -6.64 13.65
CA ASN A 88 -1.12 -7.21 13.48
C ASN A 88 -0.14 -6.16 12.98
N TRP A 89 -0.58 -5.28 12.12
CA TRP A 89 0.24 -4.19 11.62
C TRP A 89 0.68 -3.24 12.75
N GLY A 90 -0.26 -2.88 13.64
CA GLY A 90 0.04 -2.02 14.77
C GLY A 90 1.11 -2.62 15.69
N GLU A 91 1.05 -3.93 15.93
CA GLU A 91 2.04 -4.62 16.74
C GLU A 91 3.40 -4.68 16.04
N MET A 92 3.40 -4.92 14.74
CA MET A 92 4.61 -5.04 13.94
C MET A 92 5.37 -3.72 13.83
N CYS A 93 4.67 -2.60 13.84
CA CYS A 93 5.24 -1.27 13.62
C CYS A 93 5.57 -0.50 14.90
N ARG A 94 5.49 -1.14 16.06
CA ARG A 94 5.88 -0.52 17.31
C ARG A 94 7.39 -0.35 17.43
#